data_8b77ae42d60561a230997e177675db85
#
_entry.id   8b77ae42d60561a230997e177675db85
#
_cell.length_a   1.000
_cell.length_b   1.000
_cell.length_c   1.000
_cell.angle_alpha   90.00
_cell.angle_beta   90.00
_cell.angle_gamma   90.00
#
_symmetry.space_group_name_H-M   'P 1'
#
loop_
_entity.id
_entity.type
_entity.pdbx_description
1 polymer ?
#
loop_
_entity_poly.entity_id
_entity_poly.type
_entity_poly.pdbx_seq_one_letter_code
_entity_poly.pdbx_strand_id
1 'polypeptide(L)'
;MHAVMTRLARAAAVTGAILLSAAPAGAAEEGCPGLVARRTLPIVPAALASEEVGLTYVGHSTFLIEAASGLKIATDYNDYVRPSVVPDVVTMNRAHSTHYSNNPDPGIRTVLRGWNPAGGQAPAYDERFGDVRIRNVVTNIRQWGAESTIPEGNSIFVFEAADLCIAHLGHLHHTLTPEHLKQLGRIDVVLVPVDGSYTLDLDGMMEVLSGLNARLMIPMHFFGPTTLNRFLDRSRGQSWDVGRQETPSLVLSRATLPMRPKVLVLPGY
;
A
#
# COMPACT_ATOMS: atom_id res chain seq x y z
N MET A 1 -6.10 -98.84 16.45
CA MET A 1 -7.53 -98.59 16.24
C MET A 1 -7.71 -97.24 15.61
N HIS A 2 -8.38 -97.19 14.48
CA HIS A 2 -8.83 -96.09 13.63
C HIS A 2 -7.77 -95.10 13.03
N ALA A 3 -7.43 -95.45 11.76
CA ALA A 3 -6.78 -94.62 10.81
C ALA A 3 -7.73 -93.52 10.28
N VAL A 4 -7.26 -92.29 10.17
CA VAL A 4 -7.93 -91.25 9.40
C VAL A 4 -7.02 -90.79 8.23
N MET A 5 -7.51 -91.12 7.04
CA MET A 5 -6.85 -90.76 5.75
C MET A 5 -7.10 -89.32 5.48
N THR A 6 -6.02 -88.54 5.32
CA THR A 6 -6.08 -87.17 4.85
C THR A 6 -5.86 -87.15 3.28
N ARG A 7 -6.87 -86.73 2.56
CA ARG A 7 -6.80 -86.49 1.08
C ARG A 7 -6.11 -85.17 0.77
N LEU A 8 -5.03 -85.21 0.00
CA LEU A 8 -4.44 -84.04 -0.60
C LEU A 8 -5.22 -83.59 -1.87
N ALA A 9 -5.72 -82.41 -1.86
CA ALA A 9 -6.26 -81.70 -3.03
C ALA A 9 -5.16 -80.97 -3.74
N ARG A 10 -4.91 -81.32 -5.03
CA ARG A 10 -4.00 -80.58 -5.90
C ARG A 10 -4.76 -79.39 -6.50
N ALA A 11 -4.30 -78.17 -6.23
CA ALA A 11 -4.72 -76.99 -6.94
C ALA A 11 -3.85 -76.76 -8.20
N ALA A 12 -4.50 -76.73 -9.35
CA ALA A 12 -3.87 -76.37 -10.61
C ALA A 12 -3.83 -74.85 -10.76
N ALA A 13 -2.63 -74.27 -10.87
CA ALA A 13 -2.44 -72.89 -11.16
C ALA A 13 -2.54 -72.67 -12.68
N VAL A 14 -3.51 -71.87 -13.13
CA VAL A 14 -3.65 -71.39 -14.49
C VAL A 14 -2.91 -70.05 -14.59
N THR A 15 -1.78 -70.06 -15.27
CA THR A 15 -1.01 -68.86 -15.59
C THR A 15 -1.57 -68.21 -16.87
N GLY A 16 -2.39 -67.16 -16.70
CA GLY A 16 -2.84 -66.31 -17.82
C GLY A 16 -1.76 -65.34 -18.25
N ALA A 17 -1.27 -65.49 -19.47
CA ALA A 17 -0.35 -64.52 -20.10
C ALA A 17 -1.13 -63.30 -20.60
N ILE A 18 -0.87 -62.15 -19.99
CA ILE A 18 -1.39 -60.84 -20.46
C ILE A 18 -0.47 -60.35 -21.57
N LEU A 19 -0.96 -60.38 -22.79
CA LEU A 19 -0.29 -59.72 -23.95
C LEU A 19 -0.57 -58.21 -23.89
N LEU A 20 0.40 -57.45 -23.46
CA LEU A 20 0.38 -55.98 -23.62
C LEU A 20 0.65 -55.65 -25.10
N SER A 21 -0.38 -55.19 -25.80
CA SER A 21 -0.26 -54.57 -27.11
C SER A 21 0.36 -53.17 -26.95
N ALA A 22 1.60 -52.99 -27.35
CA ALA A 22 2.18 -51.64 -27.47
C ALA A 22 1.58 -50.97 -28.71
N ALA A 23 0.83 -49.88 -28.47
CA ALA A 23 0.40 -49.01 -29.55
C ALA A 23 1.62 -48.21 -30.10
N PRO A 24 1.73 -48.04 -31.41
CA PRO A 24 2.81 -47.23 -31.98
C PRO A 24 2.66 -45.79 -31.52
N ALA A 25 3.73 -45.23 -30.93
CA ALA A 25 3.85 -43.81 -30.68
C ALA A 25 3.88 -43.07 -32.03
N GLY A 26 2.77 -42.42 -32.38
CA GLY A 26 2.73 -41.54 -33.53
C GLY A 26 3.77 -40.43 -33.35
N ALA A 27 4.71 -40.33 -34.32
CA ALA A 27 5.61 -39.19 -34.40
C ALA A 27 4.77 -37.91 -34.50
N ALA A 28 4.98 -37.01 -33.58
CA ALA A 28 4.39 -35.66 -33.65
C ALA A 28 4.98 -34.99 -34.91
N GLU A 29 4.14 -34.57 -35.84
CA GLU A 29 4.55 -33.73 -36.95
C GLU A 29 5.20 -32.46 -36.36
N GLU A 30 6.47 -32.21 -36.73
CA GLU A 30 7.15 -30.93 -36.47
C GLU A 30 6.50 -29.82 -37.29
N GLY A 31 5.35 -29.33 -36.86
CA GLY A 31 4.81 -28.10 -37.36
C GLY A 31 5.64 -26.93 -36.80
N CYS A 32 5.92 -25.92 -37.62
CA CYS A 32 6.51 -24.66 -37.16
C CYS A 32 5.79 -24.21 -35.89
N PRO A 33 6.49 -23.76 -34.84
CA PRO A 33 5.85 -23.31 -33.62
C PRO A 33 5.00 -22.10 -33.97
N GLY A 34 3.70 -22.30 -34.13
CA GLY A 34 2.72 -21.22 -34.17
C GLY A 34 2.86 -20.41 -32.87
N LEU A 35 2.66 -19.09 -32.95
CA LEU A 35 2.60 -18.22 -31.78
C LEU A 35 1.63 -18.84 -30.76
N VAL A 36 2.19 -19.53 -29.79
CA VAL A 36 1.42 -20.03 -28.67
C VAL A 36 1.03 -18.77 -27.90
N ALA A 37 -0.20 -18.29 -28.11
CA ALA A 37 -0.78 -17.31 -27.23
C ALA A 37 -0.69 -17.90 -25.82
N ARG A 38 0.27 -17.44 -25.03
CA ARG A 38 0.29 -17.75 -23.60
C ARG A 38 -1.07 -17.26 -23.09
N ARG A 39 -1.95 -18.18 -22.76
CA ARG A 39 -3.06 -17.88 -21.88
C ARG A 39 -2.40 -17.37 -20.60
N THR A 40 -2.32 -16.06 -20.45
CA THR A 40 -2.12 -15.45 -19.14
C THR A 40 -3.33 -15.86 -18.34
N LEU A 41 -3.15 -16.89 -17.50
CA LEU A 41 -4.12 -17.12 -16.43
C LEU A 41 -4.24 -15.76 -15.71
N PRO A 42 -5.47 -15.28 -15.44
CA PRO A 42 -5.62 -14.11 -14.63
C PRO A 42 -4.84 -14.38 -13.34
N ILE A 43 -3.82 -13.56 -13.06
CA ILE A 43 -3.16 -13.57 -11.77
C ILE A 43 -4.25 -13.04 -10.83
N VAL A 44 -4.93 -13.93 -10.13
CA VAL A 44 -5.77 -13.54 -9.00
C VAL A 44 -4.76 -13.11 -7.95
N PRO A 45 -4.73 -11.83 -7.55
CA PRO A 45 -3.87 -11.40 -6.47
C PRO A 45 -4.14 -12.30 -5.27
N ALA A 46 -3.11 -12.84 -4.64
CA ALA A 46 -3.28 -13.56 -3.40
C ALA A 46 -4.01 -12.62 -2.42
N ALA A 47 -5.07 -13.10 -1.78
CA ALA A 47 -5.74 -12.33 -0.76
C ALA A 47 -4.74 -12.01 0.35
N LEU A 48 -4.79 -10.77 0.87
CA LEU A 48 -3.98 -10.35 2.00
C LEU A 48 -4.32 -11.20 3.22
N ALA A 49 -3.31 -11.57 3.99
CA ALA A 49 -3.53 -12.18 5.31
C ALA A 49 -4.07 -11.13 6.29
N SER A 50 -4.68 -11.56 7.39
CA SER A 50 -5.31 -10.67 8.39
C SER A 50 -4.34 -9.65 9.00
N GLU A 51 -3.06 -9.99 9.03
CA GLU A 51 -1.95 -9.16 9.53
C GLU A 51 -1.25 -8.35 8.44
N GLU A 52 -1.80 -8.27 7.24
CA GLU A 52 -1.20 -7.61 6.08
C GLU A 52 -2.03 -6.42 5.59
N VAL A 53 -1.33 -5.42 5.08
CA VAL A 53 -1.88 -4.25 4.38
C VAL A 53 -1.19 -4.12 3.03
N GLY A 54 -1.96 -4.04 1.97
CA GLY A 54 -1.48 -3.66 0.65
C GLY A 54 -1.33 -2.14 0.56
N LEU A 55 -0.21 -1.68 0.03
CA LEU A 55 0.03 -0.26 -0.23
C LEU A 55 0.54 -0.08 -1.65
N THR A 56 -0.15 0.73 -2.45
CA THR A 56 0.23 1.04 -3.83
C THR A 56 0.38 2.55 -4.00
N TYR A 57 1.54 2.99 -4.47
CA TYR A 57 1.75 4.38 -4.87
C TYR A 57 1.16 4.61 -6.25
N VAL A 58 0.09 5.39 -6.32
CA VAL A 58 -0.60 5.70 -7.57
C VAL A 58 0.08 6.85 -8.30
N GLY A 59 0.60 7.81 -7.54
CA GLY A 59 1.33 8.97 -8.05
C GLY A 59 1.05 10.23 -7.26
N HIS A 60 1.90 11.24 -7.39
CA HIS A 60 1.87 12.52 -6.67
C HIS A 60 1.77 12.33 -5.16
N SER A 61 0.58 12.46 -4.55
CA SER A 61 0.29 12.21 -3.13
C SER A 61 -0.79 11.14 -2.92
N THR A 62 -1.18 10.46 -4.00
CA THR A 62 -2.23 9.44 -3.96
C THR A 62 -1.64 8.07 -3.76
N PHE A 63 -2.10 7.39 -2.72
CA PHE A 63 -1.86 5.98 -2.46
C PHE A 63 -3.18 5.22 -2.41
N LEU A 64 -3.15 3.97 -2.81
CA LEU A 64 -4.21 3.00 -2.54
C LEU A 64 -3.76 2.11 -1.37
N ILE A 65 -4.53 2.10 -0.30
CA ILE A 65 -4.36 1.24 0.87
C ILE A 65 -5.44 0.17 0.80
N GLU A 66 -5.06 -1.10 0.86
CA GLU A 66 -5.95 -2.25 0.81
C GLU A 66 -5.82 -3.06 2.10
N ALA A 67 -6.93 -3.23 2.79
CA ALA A 67 -6.99 -4.03 4.01
C ALA A 67 -7.33 -5.49 3.70
N ALA A 68 -7.07 -6.39 4.64
CA ALA A 68 -7.37 -7.81 4.50
C ALA A 68 -8.87 -8.10 4.29
N SER A 69 -9.75 -7.25 4.81
CA SER A 69 -11.19 -7.30 4.55
C SER A 69 -11.60 -7.01 3.10
N GLY A 70 -10.65 -6.54 2.27
CA GLY A 70 -10.89 -6.06 0.92
C GLY A 70 -11.30 -4.59 0.84
N LEU A 71 -11.36 -3.87 1.99
CA LEU A 71 -11.61 -2.43 2.02
C LEU A 71 -10.49 -1.68 1.29
N LYS A 72 -10.86 -0.75 0.41
CA LYS A 72 -9.95 0.07 -0.38
C LYS A 72 -10.06 1.53 -0.03
N ILE A 73 -8.94 2.14 0.30
CA ILE A 73 -8.86 3.55 0.71
C ILE A 73 -7.88 4.26 -0.21
N ALA A 74 -8.26 5.42 -0.77
CA ALA A 74 -7.33 6.26 -1.51
C ALA A 74 -7.04 7.56 -0.77
N THR A 75 -5.75 7.93 -0.67
CA THR A 75 -5.31 9.17 -0.04
C THR A 75 -5.25 10.30 -1.08
N ASP A 76 -5.50 11.53 -0.64
CA ASP A 76 -5.47 12.74 -1.47
C ASP A 76 -6.11 12.53 -2.86
N TYR A 77 -7.29 11.91 -2.84
CA TYR A 77 -8.05 11.58 -4.04
C TYR A 77 -8.41 12.84 -4.84
N ASN A 78 -8.05 12.85 -6.10
CA ASN A 78 -8.16 14.04 -6.96
C ASN A 78 -8.60 13.67 -8.39
N ASP A 79 -8.70 14.66 -9.27
CA ASP A 79 -9.19 14.46 -10.64
C ASP A 79 -8.08 14.08 -11.63
N TYR A 80 -6.81 14.12 -11.25
CA TYR A 80 -5.66 13.92 -12.14
C TYR A 80 -5.00 12.55 -11.96
N VAL A 81 -4.92 12.09 -10.71
CA VAL A 81 -4.25 10.84 -10.32
C VAL A 81 -5.24 9.99 -9.54
N ARG A 82 -5.71 8.91 -10.15
CA ARG A 82 -6.72 8.02 -9.57
C ARG A 82 -6.24 6.57 -9.59
N PRO A 83 -6.56 5.78 -8.56
CA PRO A 83 -6.36 4.34 -8.63
C PRO A 83 -7.23 3.72 -9.75
N SER A 84 -6.80 2.59 -10.28
CA SER A 84 -7.52 1.85 -11.34
C SER A 84 -8.81 1.18 -10.85
N VAL A 85 -9.04 1.19 -9.55
CA VAL A 85 -10.25 0.66 -8.89
C VAL A 85 -10.95 1.79 -8.16
N VAL A 86 -12.27 1.72 -8.05
CA VAL A 86 -13.04 2.66 -7.23
C VAL A 86 -12.80 2.32 -5.77
N PRO A 87 -12.24 3.24 -4.94
CA PRO A 87 -12.05 3.01 -3.52
C PRO A 87 -13.37 3.12 -2.74
N ASP A 88 -13.45 2.47 -1.61
CA ASP A 88 -14.60 2.56 -0.70
C ASP A 88 -14.59 3.88 0.08
N VAL A 89 -13.40 4.29 0.51
CA VAL A 89 -13.16 5.51 1.30
C VAL A 89 -12.07 6.33 0.63
N VAL A 90 -12.22 7.64 0.64
CA VAL A 90 -11.15 8.55 0.20
C VAL A 90 -10.88 9.63 1.24
N THR A 91 -9.60 9.99 1.39
CA THR A 91 -9.22 11.21 2.12
C THR A 91 -8.80 12.29 1.14
N MET A 92 -8.99 13.54 1.52
CA MET A 92 -8.65 14.71 0.71
C MET A 92 -8.07 15.81 1.59
N ASN A 93 -7.19 16.63 1.04
CA ASN A 93 -6.64 17.83 1.67
C ASN A 93 -6.87 19.07 0.81
N ARG A 94 -6.86 20.27 1.44
CA ARG A 94 -7.29 21.50 0.78
C ARG A 94 -6.23 22.12 -0.12
N ALA A 95 -4.95 21.87 0.06
CA ALA A 95 -3.86 22.70 -0.46
C ALA A 95 -4.06 23.16 -1.92
N HIS A 96 -4.27 22.23 -2.84
CA HIS A 96 -4.60 22.52 -4.25
C HIS A 96 -5.26 21.30 -4.92
N SER A 97 -5.73 21.46 -6.17
CA SER A 97 -6.58 20.49 -6.88
C SER A 97 -5.99 19.09 -7.07
N THR A 98 -4.70 18.89 -6.86
CA THR A 98 -4.08 17.55 -6.89
C THR A 98 -4.19 16.81 -5.56
N HIS A 99 -4.88 17.39 -4.55
CA HIS A 99 -5.13 16.78 -3.24
C HIS A 99 -6.61 16.58 -2.94
N TYR A 100 -7.50 17.05 -3.82
CA TYR A 100 -8.94 16.85 -3.66
C TYR A 100 -9.66 16.79 -5.00
N SER A 101 -10.88 16.26 -4.99
CA SER A 101 -11.85 16.32 -6.07
C SER A 101 -13.14 16.98 -5.59
N ASN A 102 -13.73 17.82 -6.45
CA ASN A 102 -15.08 18.33 -6.26
C ASN A 102 -16.14 17.37 -6.82
N ASN A 103 -15.72 16.43 -7.69
CA ASN A 103 -16.57 15.44 -8.32
C ASN A 103 -15.95 14.04 -8.14
N PRO A 104 -15.90 13.50 -6.91
CA PRO A 104 -15.42 12.16 -6.66
C PRO A 104 -16.31 11.15 -7.39
N ASP A 105 -15.75 9.99 -7.73
CA ASP A 105 -16.50 8.90 -8.36
C ASP A 105 -17.73 8.56 -7.51
N PRO A 106 -18.93 8.45 -8.10
CA PRO A 106 -20.16 8.18 -7.35
C PRO A 106 -20.21 6.80 -6.68
N GLY A 107 -19.32 5.90 -7.05
CA GLY A 107 -19.14 4.60 -6.37
C GLY A 107 -18.39 4.70 -5.03
N ILE A 108 -17.75 5.84 -4.72
CA ILE A 108 -17.07 6.07 -3.46
C ILE A 108 -18.12 6.27 -2.36
N ARG A 109 -18.06 5.42 -1.33
CA ARG A 109 -19.07 5.46 -0.25
C ARG A 109 -18.82 6.58 0.76
N THR A 110 -17.53 6.90 1.01
CA THR A 110 -17.15 7.86 2.06
C THR A 110 -16.04 8.78 1.60
N VAL A 111 -16.23 10.09 1.80
CA VAL A 111 -15.24 11.13 1.50
C VAL A 111 -14.89 11.87 2.79
N LEU A 112 -13.65 11.74 3.24
CA LEU A 112 -13.13 12.39 4.44
C LEU A 112 -12.27 13.60 4.02
N ARG A 113 -12.82 14.80 4.16
CA ARG A 113 -12.09 16.04 3.87
C ARG A 113 -11.34 16.50 5.11
N GLY A 114 -10.01 16.64 5.02
CA GLY A 114 -9.15 17.09 6.10
C GLY A 114 -9.27 18.60 6.43
N TRP A 115 -10.30 19.27 5.92
CA TRP A 115 -10.66 20.66 6.17
C TRP A 115 -12.17 20.82 6.10
N ASN A 116 -12.69 21.93 6.63
CA ASN A 116 -14.09 22.29 6.49
C ASN A 116 -14.31 23.10 5.20
N PRO A 117 -14.99 22.58 4.16
CA PRO A 117 -15.24 23.33 2.93
C PRO A 117 -16.07 24.61 3.12
N ALA A 118 -16.90 24.66 4.15
CA ALA A 118 -17.71 25.85 4.51
C ALA A 118 -16.89 26.88 5.33
N GLY A 119 -15.64 26.57 5.67
CA GLY A 119 -14.82 27.36 6.60
C GLY A 119 -15.09 27.04 8.07
N GLY A 120 -14.25 27.56 8.97
CA GLY A 120 -14.29 27.24 10.38
C GLY A 120 -13.53 25.96 10.72
N GLN A 121 -13.85 25.36 11.86
CA GLN A 121 -13.12 24.23 12.41
C GLN A 121 -13.15 23.02 11.47
N ALA A 122 -11.98 22.42 11.23
CA ALA A 122 -11.85 21.18 10.47
C ALA A 122 -12.52 20.00 11.20
N PRO A 123 -13.03 19.01 10.46
CA PRO A 123 -13.58 17.81 11.07
C PRO A 123 -12.51 17.03 11.85
N ALA A 124 -12.88 16.52 13.02
CA ALA A 124 -12.09 15.54 13.75
C ALA A 124 -12.68 14.15 13.47
N TYR A 125 -11.94 13.37 12.70
CA TYR A 125 -12.33 12.00 12.38
C TYR A 125 -11.71 11.00 13.36
N ASP A 126 -12.50 10.03 13.74
CA ASP A 126 -12.09 8.82 14.45
C ASP A 126 -13.11 7.73 14.08
N GLU A 127 -13.01 7.25 12.84
CA GLU A 127 -14.00 6.41 12.19
C GLU A 127 -13.45 5.00 11.96
N ARG A 128 -14.33 4.01 12.06
CA ARG A 128 -13.98 2.62 11.82
C ARG A 128 -14.72 2.08 10.59
N PHE A 129 -13.96 1.56 9.66
CA PHE A 129 -14.42 0.93 8.42
C PHE A 129 -13.92 -0.52 8.40
N GLY A 130 -14.77 -1.46 8.77
CA GLY A 130 -14.36 -2.86 8.87
C GLY A 130 -13.20 -3.06 9.86
N ASP A 131 -12.09 -3.53 9.35
CA ASP A 131 -10.84 -3.79 10.08
C ASP A 131 -9.88 -2.59 10.11
N VAL A 132 -10.27 -1.45 9.54
CA VAL A 132 -9.46 -0.22 9.52
C VAL A 132 -10.11 0.86 10.38
N ARG A 133 -9.29 1.53 11.21
CA ARG A 133 -9.64 2.79 11.85
C ARG A 133 -8.94 3.94 11.13
N ILE A 134 -9.68 4.99 10.79
CA ILE A 134 -9.16 6.21 10.15
C ILE A 134 -9.39 7.37 11.10
N ARG A 135 -8.32 8.06 11.45
CA ARG A 135 -8.37 9.30 12.24
C ARG A 135 -7.50 10.37 11.62
N ASN A 136 -7.68 11.61 12.01
CA ASN A 136 -6.84 12.71 11.52
C ASN A 136 -6.30 13.56 12.67
N VAL A 137 -5.15 14.20 12.39
CA VAL A 137 -4.59 15.28 13.19
C VAL A 137 -4.54 16.52 12.30
N VAL A 138 -5.24 17.54 12.70
CA VAL A 138 -5.40 18.78 11.92
C VAL A 138 -4.12 19.59 11.98
N THR A 139 -3.70 20.12 10.83
CA THR A 139 -2.54 21.00 10.68
C THR A 139 -2.88 22.19 9.77
N ASN A 140 -2.00 23.18 9.72
CA ASN A 140 -2.20 24.38 8.93
C ASN A 140 -1.55 24.27 7.55
N ILE A 141 -2.01 25.08 6.60
CA ILE A 141 -1.30 25.29 5.34
C ILE A 141 -0.80 26.74 5.26
N ARG A 142 0.32 26.93 4.56
CA ARG A 142 0.84 28.24 4.21
C ARG A 142 0.02 28.81 3.06
N GLN A 143 -0.39 30.06 3.14
CA GLN A 143 -1.02 30.73 2.01
C GLN A 143 0.05 31.11 1.01
N TRP A 144 -0.12 30.66 -0.23
CA TRP A 144 0.83 30.97 -1.30
C TRP A 144 0.87 32.48 -1.58
N GLY A 145 2.09 33.02 -1.66
CA GLY A 145 2.30 34.46 -1.94
C GLY A 145 2.00 35.41 -0.79
N ALA A 146 1.69 34.89 0.39
CA ALA A 146 1.49 35.69 1.60
C ALA A 146 2.22 35.06 2.80
N GLU A 147 2.65 35.87 3.76
CA GLU A 147 3.20 35.39 5.04
C GLU A 147 2.10 34.82 5.99
N SER A 148 0.90 34.64 5.47
CA SER A 148 -0.23 34.19 6.24
C SER A 148 -0.39 32.67 6.19
N THR A 149 -0.98 32.16 7.26
CA THR A 149 -1.33 30.73 7.41
C THR A 149 -2.83 30.59 7.25
N ILE A 150 -3.26 29.55 6.55
CA ILE A 150 -4.66 29.11 6.57
C ILE A 150 -4.76 28.05 7.68
N PRO A 151 -5.41 28.36 8.80
CA PRO A 151 -5.59 27.41 9.87
C PRO A 151 -6.39 26.20 9.39
N GLU A 152 -6.04 25.02 9.89
CA GLU A 152 -6.81 23.79 9.68
C GLU A 152 -7.05 23.45 8.20
N GLY A 153 -6.12 23.85 7.32
CA GLY A 153 -6.23 23.60 5.88
C GLY A 153 -5.69 22.23 5.43
N ASN A 154 -5.02 21.51 6.33
CA ASN A 154 -4.48 20.17 6.08
C ASN A 154 -4.80 19.25 7.26
N SER A 155 -4.86 17.97 7.00
CA SER A 155 -4.91 16.93 8.02
C SER A 155 -3.88 15.85 7.72
N ILE A 156 -3.18 15.42 8.76
CA ILE A 156 -2.43 14.16 8.73
C ILE A 156 -3.45 13.06 9.01
N PHE A 157 -3.73 12.22 8.00
CA PHE A 157 -4.58 11.07 8.18
C PHE A 157 -3.77 9.87 8.66
N VAL A 158 -4.28 9.17 9.66
CA VAL A 158 -3.68 7.94 10.19
C VAL A 158 -4.63 6.79 9.94
N PHE A 159 -4.11 5.77 9.27
CA PHE A 159 -4.81 4.53 8.96
C PHE A 159 -4.25 3.43 9.87
N GLU A 160 -5.09 2.88 10.72
CA GLU A 160 -4.73 1.80 11.64
C GLU A 160 -5.36 0.50 11.13
N ALA A 161 -4.53 -0.38 10.59
CA ALA A 161 -4.92 -1.67 10.01
C ALA A 161 -3.82 -2.71 10.26
N ALA A 162 -4.19 -3.97 10.50
CA ALA A 162 -3.25 -5.09 10.69
C ALA A 162 -2.14 -4.77 11.72
N ASP A 163 -2.49 -4.09 12.82
CA ASP A 163 -1.56 -3.59 13.87
C ASP A 163 -0.48 -2.62 13.33
N LEU A 164 -0.69 -2.03 12.16
CA LEU A 164 0.15 -0.96 11.61
C LEU A 164 -0.55 0.38 11.75
N CYS A 165 0.24 1.43 12.04
CA CYS A 165 -0.19 2.82 11.99
C CYS A 165 0.50 3.51 10.80
N ILE A 166 -0.24 3.81 9.75
CA ILE A 166 0.25 4.45 8.52
C ILE A 166 -0.20 5.91 8.52
N ALA A 167 0.73 6.85 8.56
CA ALA A 167 0.43 8.28 8.49
C ALA A 167 0.66 8.83 7.09
N HIS A 168 -0.34 9.51 6.54
CA HIS A 168 -0.23 10.31 5.33
C HIS A 168 -0.15 11.79 5.73
N LEU A 169 1.00 12.43 5.49
CA LEU A 169 1.23 13.81 5.97
C LEU A 169 0.48 14.88 5.15
N GLY A 170 -0.18 14.46 4.06
CA GLY A 170 -0.89 15.39 3.19
C GLY A 170 0.05 16.44 2.59
N HIS A 171 -0.38 17.68 2.64
CA HIS A 171 0.40 18.83 2.19
C HIS A 171 0.92 19.62 3.42
N LEU A 172 1.75 18.97 4.24
CA LEU A 172 2.26 19.55 5.50
C LEU A 172 3.17 20.75 5.22
N HIS A 173 2.98 21.85 5.97
CA HIS A 173 3.69 23.11 5.75
C HIS A 173 4.54 23.60 6.94
N HIS A 174 4.46 22.92 8.07
CA HIS A 174 5.18 23.30 9.29
C HIS A 174 5.65 22.06 10.06
N THR A 175 6.62 22.24 10.95
CA THR A 175 7.06 21.17 11.86
C THR A 175 5.94 20.82 12.86
N LEU A 176 6.03 19.62 13.42
CA LEU A 176 5.02 19.13 14.35
C LEU A 176 5.32 19.59 15.78
N THR A 177 4.31 20.12 16.44
CA THR A 177 4.38 20.45 17.86
C THR A 177 4.34 19.17 18.72
N PRO A 178 4.78 19.24 20.00
CA PRO A 178 4.61 18.12 20.94
C PRO A 178 3.17 17.60 21.03
N GLU A 179 2.18 18.51 20.90
CA GLU A 179 0.77 18.12 20.92
C GLU A 179 0.37 17.35 19.67
N HIS A 180 0.85 17.76 18.47
CA HIS A 180 0.64 16.98 17.24
C HIS A 180 1.26 15.59 17.36
N LEU A 181 2.48 15.48 17.88
CA LEU A 181 3.16 14.19 18.05
C LEU A 181 2.41 13.30 19.05
N LYS A 182 1.89 13.88 20.14
CA LYS A 182 1.07 13.16 21.11
C LYS A 182 -0.24 12.64 20.51
N GLN A 183 -0.93 13.46 19.68
CA GLN A 183 -2.15 13.05 18.99
C GLN A 183 -1.88 11.98 17.93
N LEU A 184 -0.76 12.06 17.21
CA LEU A 184 -0.35 11.05 16.24
C LEU A 184 -0.02 9.73 16.90
N GLY A 185 0.64 9.76 18.06
CA GLY A 185 1.06 8.56 18.77
C GLY A 185 2.08 7.73 18.00
N ARG A 186 2.00 6.40 18.09
CA ARG A 186 2.86 5.49 17.34
C ARG A 186 2.56 5.56 15.85
N ILE A 187 3.59 5.80 15.04
CA ILE A 187 3.53 5.71 13.59
C ILE A 187 4.58 4.72 13.11
N ASP A 188 4.17 3.73 12.35
CA ASP A 188 5.05 2.68 11.80
C ASP A 188 5.51 3.01 10.38
N VAL A 189 4.63 3.61 9.58
CA VAL A 189 4.85 3.97 8.18
C VAL A 189 4.44 5.43 7.95
N VAL A 190 5.27 6.20 7.25
CA VAL A 190 4.97 7.60 6.88
C VAL A 190 4.98 7.75 5.37
N LEU A 191 3.90 8.29 4.82
CA LEU A 191 3.80 8.76 3.44
C LEU A 191 4.11 10.26 3.46
N VAL A 192 5.31 10.63 2.98
CA VAL A 192 5.93 11.92 3.25
C VAL A 192 6.12 12.76 1.99
N PRO A 193 5.61 14.02 1.93
CA PRO A 193 5.89 14.94 0.83
C PRO A 193 7.34 15.43 0.91
N VAL A 194 8.06 15.38 -0.22
CA VAL A 194 9.51 15.64 -0.24
C VAL A 194 9.96 16.66 -1.29
N ASP A 195 9.05 17.46 -1.82
CA ASP A 195 9.40 18.52 -2.77
C ASP A 195 10.25 19.63 -2.13
N GLY A 196 10.05 19.91 -0.84
CA GLY A 196 10.84 20.87 -0.05
C GLY A 196 10.66 22.33 -0.46
N SER A 197 9.53 22.66 -1.10
CA SER A 197 9.21 24.03 -1.56
C SER A 197 7.72 24.33 -1.48
N TYR A 198 6.87 23.58 -2.14
CA TYR A 198 5.40 23.74 -2.03
C TYR A 198 4.90 23.25 -0.68
N THR A 199 5.45 22.15 -0.17
CA THR A 199 5.23 21.66 1.18
C THR A 199 6.30 22.21 2.15
N LEU A 200 6.47 21.60 3.30
CA LEU A 200 7.52 21.95 4.26
C LEU A 200 8.92 21.78 3.62
N ASP A 201 9.83 22.69 3.93
CA ASP A 201 11.22 22.55 3.50
C ASP A 201 11.86 21.25 4.02
N LEU A 202 12.97 20.86 3.37
CA LEU A 202 13.56 19.55 3.67
C LEU A 202 14.16 19.47 5.08
N ASP A 203 14.65 20.56 5.65
CA ASP A 203 15.23 20.54 7.00
C ASP A 203 14.14 20.36 8.06
N GLY A 204 13.04 21.11 7.92
CA GLY A 204 11.84 20.92 8.74
C GLY A 204 11.23 19.51 8.55
N MET A 205 11.25 18.97 7.33
CA MET A 205 10.76 17.61 7.10
C MET A 205 11.64 16.55 7.79
N MET A 206 12.97 16.73 7.82
CA MET A 206 13.86 15.84 8.59
C MET A 206 13.54 15.90 10.08
N GLU A 207 13.24 17.08 10.63
CA GLU A 207 12.78 17.24 12.02
C GLU A 207 11.49 16.46 12.28
N VAL A 208 10.49 16.62 11.40
CA VAL A 208 9.21 15.89 11.50
C VAL A 208 9.43 14.39 11.49
N LEU A 209 10.20 13.86 10.55
CA LEU A 209 10.44 12.43 10.41
C LEU A 209 11.23 11.87 11.61
N SER A 210 12.19 12.63 12.12
CA SER A 210 12.94 12.26 13.34
C SER A 210 12.01 12.22 14.56
N GLY A 211 11.09 13.17 14.69
CA GLY A 211 10.09 13.21 15.77
C GLY A 211 9.09 12.06 15.70
N LEU A 212 8.65 11.68 14.50
CA LEU A 212 7.75 10.55 14.29
C LEU A 212 8.43 9.20 14.51
N ASN A 213 9.74 9.11 14.27
CA ASN A 213 10.56 7.91 14.45
C ASN A 213 9.95 6.65 13.80
N ALA A 214 9.36 6.81 12.62
CA ALA A 214 8.75 5.72 11.88
C ALA A 214 9.81 4.77 11.31
N ARG A 215 9.48 3.48 11.23
CA ARG A 215 10.39 2.46 10.68
C ARG A 215 10.48 2.50 9.15
N LEU A 216 9.41 2.92 8.49
CA LEU A 216 9.33 3.00 7.03
C LEU A 216 8.81 4.38 6.61
N MET A 217 9.53 5.04 5.71
CA MET A 217 9.20 6.33 5.13
C MET A 217 9.11 6.18 3.62
N ILE A 218 7.97 6.53 3.03
CA ILE A 218 7.72 6.43 1.60
C ILE A 218 7.55 7.84 1.03
N PRO A 219 8.50 8.34 0.22
CA PRO A 219 8.43 9.68 -0.34
C PRO A 219 7.34 9.79 -1.40
N MET A 220 6.65 10.91 -1.37
CA MET A 220 5.64 11.33 -2.33
C MET A 220 5.82 12.82 -2.68
N HIS A 221 4.98 13.36 -3.55
CA HIS A 221 4.94 14.80 -3.87
C HIS A 221 6.30 15.33 -4.30
N PHE A 222 6.95 14.65 -5.24
CA PHE A 222 8.19 15.09 -5.86
C PHE A 222 8.00 15.24 -7.38
N PHE A 223 8.60 16.28 -7.97
CA PHE A 223 8.39 16.66 -9.38
C PHE A 223 9.49 16.14 -10.31
N GLY A 224 10.33 15.26 -9.81
CA GLY A 224 11.39 14.66 -10.61
C GLY A 224 12.57 14.15 -9.78
N PRO A 225 13.56 13.55 -10.46
CA PRO A 225 14.70 12.91 -9.79
C PRO A 225 15.52 13.87 -8.93
N THR A 226 15.68 15.12 -9.36
CA THR A 226 16.48 16.12 -8.62
C THR A 226 15.88 16.43 -7.25
N THR A 227 14.56 16.62 -7.20
CA THR A 227 13.85 16.93 -5.95
C THR A 227 13.91 15.73 -5.01
N LEU A 228 13.62 14.53 -5.52
CA LEU A 228 13.72 13.30 -4.76
C LEU A 228 15.14 13.05 -4.24
N ASN A 229 16.17 13.21 -5.07
CA ASN A 229 17.55 12.94 -4.68
C ASN A 229 18.02 13.85 -3.54
N ARG A 230 17.64 15.13 -3.52
CA ARG A 230 17.93 16.03 -2.39
C ARG A 230 17.40 15.49 -1.08
N PHE A 231 16.19 14.93 -1.06
CA PHE A 231 15.62 14.29 0.11
C PHE A 231 16.39 13.02 0.49
N LEU A 232 16.71 12.16 -0.48
CA LEU A 232 17.45 10.92 -0.24
C LEU A 232 18.86 11.18 0.31
N ASP A 233 19.52 12.23 -0.14
CA ASP A 233 20.84 12.61 0.37
C ASP A 233 20.77 13.07 1.83
N ARG A 234 19.76 13.86 2.20
CA ARG A 234 19.51 14.22 3.61
C ARG A 234 19.20 12.98 4.47
N SER A 235 18.40 12.04 3.94
CA SER A 235 18.06 10.80 4.63
C SER A 235 19.29 9.94 4.94
N ARG A 236 20.23 9.86 3.99
CA ARG A 236 21.54 9.18 4.24
C ARG A 236 22.35 9.89 5.32
N GLY A 237 22.29 11.22 5.38
CA GLY A 237 22.90 12.02 6.43
C GLY A 237 22.34 11.72 7.83
N GLN A 238 21.12 11.22 7.94
CA GLN A 238 20.50 10.75 9.19
C GLN A 238 20.84 9.28 9.52
N SER A 239 21.69 8.64 8.73
CA SER A 239 21.99 7.19 8.84
C SER A 239 20.77 6.29 8.63
N TRP A 240 19.78 6.75 7.88
CA TRP A 240 18.63 5.93 7.48
C TRP A 240 18.99 5.09 6.26
N ASP A 241 18.46 3.89 6.20
CA ASP A 241 18.61 3.05 5.03
C ASP A 241 17.77 3.64 3.86
N VAL A 242 18.32 3.59 2.66
CA VAL A 242 17.63 4.10 1.45
C VAL A 242 17.54 2.98 0.43
N GLY A 243 16.33 2.67 -0.01
CA GLY A 243 16.05 1.65 -1.02
C GLY A 243 15.10 2.14 -2.10
N ARG A 244 15.03 1.38 -3.19
CA ARG A 244 14.06 1.56 -4.28
C ARG A 244 13.37 0.23 -4.53
N GLN A 245 12.08 0.30 -4.85
CA GLN A 245 11.26 -0.83 -5.27
C GLN A 245 11.11 -0.78 -6.81
N GLU A 246 10.96 -1.93 -7.45
CA GLU A 246 10.70 -2.00 -8.89
C GLU A 246 9.21 -1.88 -9.22
N THR A 247 8.35 -2.22 -8.26
CA THR A 247 6.88 -2.15 -8.39
C THR A 247 6.31 -1.03 -7.54
N PRO A 248 5.19 -0.40 -7.94
CA PRO A 248 4.54 0.63 -7.15
C PRO A 248 3.83 0.09 -5.91
N SER A 249 3.73 -1.22 -5.77
CA SER A 249 2.96 -1.89 -4.71
C SER A 249 3.86 -2.70 -3.80
N LEU A 250 3.50 -2.74 -2.52
CA LEU A 250 4.12 -3.60 -1.52
C LEU A 250 3.06 -4.11 -0.54
N VAL A 251 3.34 -5.23 0.10
CA VAL A 251 2.57 -5.76 1.21
C VAL A 251 3.33 -5.52 2.50
N LEU A 252 2.66 -4.94 3.48
CA LEU A 252 3.20 -4.55 4.77
C LEU A 252 2.58 -5.38 5.89
N SER A 253 3.41 -5.76 6.84
CA SER A 253 2.98 -6.30 8.13
C SER A 253 3.97 -5.87 9.20
N ARG A 254 3.64 -6.04 10.48
CA ARG A 254 4.62 -5.76 11.54
C ARG A 254 5.90 -6.57 11.40
N ALA A 255 5.80 -7.79 10.90
CA ALA A 255 6.94 -8.68 10.69
C ALA A 255 7.86 -8.23 9.56
N THR A 256 7.32 -7.55 8.53
CA THR A 256 8.08 -7.10 7.35
C THR A 256 8.63 -5.67 7.49
N LEU A 257 8.25 -4.94 8.54
CA LEU A 257 8.82 -3.62 8.80
C LEU A 257 10.34 -3.69 9.00
N PRO A 258 11.11 -2.76 8.44
CA PRO A 258 12.56 -2.75 8.60
C PRO A 258 12.95 -2.60 10.08
N MET A 259 14.06 -3.20 10.47
CA MET A 259 14.59 -3.11 11.84
C MET A 259 15.18 -1.72 12.16
N ARG A 260 15.65 -1.01 11.13
CA ARG A 260 16.18 0.36 11.20
C ARG A 260 15.31 1.28 10.36
N PRO A 261 15.24 2.58 10.66
CA PRO A 261 14.53 3.53 9.83
C PRO A 261 14.99 3.46 8.37
N LYS A 262 14.04 3.31 7.47
CA LYS A 262 14.30 3.13 6.04
C LYS A 262 13.41 4.04 5.21
N VAL A 263 14.02 4.73 4.25
CA VAL A 263 13.31 5.37 3.14
C VAL A 263 13.21 4.38 1.98
N LEU A 264 12.00 4.11 1.53
CA LEU A 264 11.73 3.23 0.39
C LEU A 264 11.01 4.00 -0.71
N VAL A 265 11.69 4.20 -1.84
CA VAL A 265 11.11 4.86 -3.02
C VAL A 265 10.32 3.85 -3.83
N LEU A 266 9.05 4.13 -4.03
CA LEU A 266 8.19 3.38 -4.95
C LEU A 266 8.15 4.12 -6.30
N PRO A 267 8.14 3.40 -7.44
CA PRO A 267 7.87 4.03 -8.73
C PRO A 267 6.41 4.51 -8.75
N GLY A 268 6.19 5.74 -9.22
CA GLY A 268 4.87 6.35 -9.41
C GLY A 268 4.76 6.94 -10.81
N TYR A 269 3.54 7.15 -11.25
CA TYR A 269 3.21 7.71 -12.56
C TYR A 269 2.96 9.22 -12.45
#